data_8a82c19d61fa92e3c71fe1edb8598aeb
#
_entry.id   8a82c19d61fa92e3c71fe1edb8598aeb
#
_cell.length_a   1.000
_cell.length_b   1.000
_cell.length_c   1.000
_cell.angle_alpha   90.00
_cell.angle_beta   90.00
_cell.angle_gamma   90.00
#
_symmetry.space_group_name_H-M   'P 1'
#
loop_
_entity.id
_entity.type
_entity.pdbx_description
1 polymer ?
#
loop_
_entity_poly.entity_id
_entity_poly.type
_entity_poly.pdbx_seq_one_letter_code
_entity_poly.pdbx_strand_id
1 'polypeptide(L)'
;MLDNFSSSDFGSSTKRRLPICFALDTSGSMMGIPIKQLNMGLQNFVASIKANDDTRNSTDIAIITFGSKVDIVMPFGKISKEKGLPEIKASTTLTPIGEGVLTALELLNARKEGYKEMGI
;
A
#
# COMPACT_ATOMS: atom_id res chain seq x y z
N MET A 1 -9.08 23.62 -12.58
CA MET A 1 -8.49 22.30 -12.45
C MET A 1 -7.02 22.40 -12.16
N LEU A 2 -6.49 21.44 -11.54
CA LEU A 2 -5.13 21.47 -11.08
C LEU A 2 -4.21 20.66 -11.96
N ASP A 3 -4.33 20.86 -13.26
CA ASP A 3 -3.56 20.10 -14.21
C ASP A 3 -2.07 20.27 -14.03
N ASN A 4 -1.69 21.47 -13.57
CA ASN A 4 -0.30 21.76 -13.36
C ASN A 4 0.22 21.24 -12.04
N PHE A 5 -0.62 20.57 -11.22
CA PHE A 5 -0.17 20.15 -10.01
C PHE A 5 0.27 18.79 -10.18
N SER A 6 1.08 18.42 -10.76
CA SER A 6 1.64 17.14 -10.84
C SER A 6 2.65 17.03 -9.77
N SER A 7 2.28 16.67 -8.71
CA SER A 7 3.22 16.39 -7.68
C SER A 7 3.91 15.08 -7.96
N SER A 8 5.16 15.01 -7.68
CA SER A 8 5.91 13.76 -7.77
C SER A 8 5.33 12.70 -6.84
N ASP A 9 4.66 13.11 -5.77
CA ASP A 9 4.04 12.17 -4.84
C ASP A 9 2.84 11.47 -5.44
N PHE A 10 2.18 12.08 -6.41
CA PHE A 10 0.96 11.56 -6.99
C PHE A 10 1.12 11.17 -8.46
N GLY A 11 2.33 11.15 -8.96
CA GLY A 11 2.59 10.82 -10.34
C GLY A 11 2.30 11.97 -11.29
N SER A 12 2.25 11.67 -12.57
CA SER A 12 2.09 12.69 -13.62
C SER A 12 0.66 13.00 -13.97
N SER A 13 -0.30 12.26 -13.43
CA SER A 13 -1.71 12.41 -13.79
C SER A 13 -2.46 13.21 -12.74
N THR A 14 -3.32 14.12 -13.21
CA THR A 14 -4.27 14.84 -12.36
C THR A 14 -5.64 14.19 -12.36
N LYS A 15 -5.77 13.04 -13.04
CA LYS A 15 -6.99 12.26 -13.04
C LYS A 15 -7.20 11.59 -11.71
N ARG A 16 -8.32 10.89 -11.55
CA ARG A 16 -8.60 10.12 -10.36
C ARG A 16 -7.45 9.22 -10.00
N ARG A 17 -7.19 9.14 -8.71
CA ARG A 17 -6.19 8.23 -8.18
C ARG A 17 -6.84 7.28 -7.20
N LEU A 18 -6.33 6.06 -7.13
CA LEU A 18 -6.83 5.04 -6.24
C LEU A 18 -5.79 4.75 -5.16
N PRO A 19 -6.07 5.09 -3.91
CA PRO A 19 -5.20 4.69 -2.82
C PRO A 19 -5.57 3.29 -2.36
N ILE A 20 -4.58 2.40 -2.29
CA ILE A 20 -4.75 1.04 -1.79
C ILE A 20 -3.82 0.85 -0.61
N CYS A 21 -4.38 0.47 0.53
CA CYS A 21 -3.59 0.14 1.70
C CYS A 21 -3.71 -1.35 1.98
N PHE A 22 -2.60 -2.07 1.92
CA PHE A 22 -2.56 -3.47 2.31
C PHE A 22 -2.31 -3.55 3.82
N ALA A 23 -3.25 -4.14 4.54
CA ALA A 23 -3.11 -4.41 5.96
C ALA A 23 -2.91 -5.91 6.12
N LEU A 24 -1.69 -6.32 6.43
CA LEU A 24 -1.26 -7.70 6.34
C LEU A 24 -1.02 -8.30 7.72
N ASP A 25 -1.63 -9.46 7.95
CA ASP A 25 -1.42 -10.23 9.18
C ASP A 25 -0.06 -10.92 9.08
N THR A 26 0.83 -10.60 10.02
CA THR A 26 2.14 -11.22 10.11
C THR A 26 2.34 -11.94 11.43
N SER A 27 1.26 -12.34 12.09
CA SER A 27 1.34 -13.11 13.34
C SER A 27 2.02 -14.48 13.12
N GLY A 28 2.35 -15.14 14.21
CA GLY A 28 3.05 -16.42 14.16
C GLY A 28 2.35 -17.49 13.35
N SER A 29 1.01 -17.46 13.28
CA SER A 29 0.25 -18.40 12.46
C SER A 29 0.51 -18.24 10.96
N MET A 30 1.11 -17.14 10.54
CA MET A 30 1.46 -16.90 9.15
C MET A 30 2.83 -17.46 8.75
N MET A 31 3.59 -18.00 9.70
CA MET A 31 4.92 -18.54 9.40
C MET A 31 4.84 -19.72 8.43
N GLY A 32 5.86 -19.85 7.60
CA GLY A 32 5.96 -20.93 6.61
C GLY A 32 5.18 -20.65 5.36
N ILE A 33 4.31 -21.58 4.94
CA ILE A 33 3.58 -21.49 3.68
C ILE A 33 2.67 -20.26 3.60
N PRO A 34 1.87 -19.91 4.63
CA PRO A 34 0.99 -18.75 4.52
C PRO A 34 1.72 -17.44 4.21
N ILE A 35 2.84 -17.17 4.87
CA ILE A 35 3.56 -15.92 4.60
C ILE A 35 4.19 -15.92 3.21
N LYS A 36 4.62 -17.08 2.73
CA LYS A 36 5.13 -17.21 1.36
C LYS A 36 4.05 -16.93 0.33
N GLN A 37 2.86 -17.48 0.55
CA GLN A 37 1.72 -17.25 -0.34
C GLN A 37 1.29 -15.78 -0.32
N LEU A 38 1.34 -15.14 0.84
CA LEU A 38 1.02 -13.73 0.96
C LEU A 38 2.00 -12.88 0.15
N ASN A 39 3.29 -13.14 0.27
CA ASN A 39 4.31 -12.41 -0.50
C ASN A 39 4.14 -12.63 -1.99
N MET A 40 3.88 -13.84 -2.43
CA MET A 40 3.64 -14.14 -3.84
C MET A 40 2.41 -13.42 -4.38
N GLY A 41 1.32 -13.45 -3.61
CA GLY A 41 0.09 -12.78 -4.00
C GLY A 41 0.27 -11.27 -4.11
N LEU A 42 0.98 -10.68 -3.15
CA LEU A 42 1.26 -9.26 -3.15
C LEU A 42 2.11 -8.88 -4.37
N GLN A 43 3.16 -9.63 -4.64
CA GLN A 43 4.02 -9.38 -5.80
C GLN A 43 3.25 -9.51 -7.11
N ASN A 44 2.40 -10.54 -7.23
CA ASN A 44 1.60 -10.75 -8.43
C ASN A 44 0.60 -9.61 -8.63
N PHE A 45 -0.04 -9.17 -7.56
CA PHE A 45 -1.00 -8.08 -7.63
C PHE A 45 -0.33 -6.79 -8.10
N VAL A 46 0.81 -6.45 -7.49
CA VAL A 46 1.54 -5.23 -7.85
C VAL A 46 2.12 -5.35 -9.25
N ALA A 47 2.57 -6.53 -9.65
CA ALA A 47 3.06 -6.73 -11.02
C ALA A 47 1.96 -6.47 -12.05
N SER A 48 0.73 -6.89 -11.76
CA SER A 48 -0.39 -6.63 -12.66
C SER A 48 -0.70 -5.13 -12.78
N ILE A 49 -0.54 -4.37 -11.69
CA ILE A 49 -0.69 -2.91 -11.74
C ILE A 49 0.42 -2.29 -12.57
N LYS A 50 1.66 -2.75 -12.38
CA LYS A 50 2.82 -2.21 -13.10
C LYS A 50 2.75 -2.46 -14.60
N ALA A 51 2.09 -3.53 -15.00
CA ALA A 51 2.01 -3.91 -16.41
C ALA A 51 1.18 -2.95 -17.26
N ASN A 52 0.31 -2.16 -16.64
CA ASN A 52 -0.53 -1.20 -17.33
C ASN A 52 -0.13 0.20 -16.91
N ASP A 53 0.28 1.03 -17.87
CA ASP A 53 0.78 2.39 -17.58
C ASP A 53 -0.28 3.26 -16.91
N ASP A 54 -1.52 3.19 -17.37
CA ASP A 54 -2.59 4.01 -16.79
C ASP A 54 -2.88 3.60 -15.35
N THR A 55 -2.95 2.31 -15.09
CA THR A 55 -3.18 1.80 -13.73
C THR A 55 -2.02 2.15 -12.82
N ARG A 56 -0.80 1.95 -13.29
CA ARG A 56 0.39 2.28 -12.50
C ARG A 56 0.43 3.75 -12.13
N ASN A 57 0.09 4.61 -13.07
CA ASN A 57 0.16 6.06 -12.86
C ASN A 57 -1.02 6.60 -12.03
N SER A 58 -2.07 5.84 -11.85
CA SER A 58 -3.25 6.28 -11.11
C SER A 58 -3.42 5.56 -9.76
N THR A 59 -2.48 4.73 -9.35
CA THR A 59 -2.60 3.95 -8.12
C THR A 59 -1.47 4.29 -7.15
N ASP A 60 -1.84 4.55 -5.91
CA ASP A 60 -0.88 4.71 -4.81
C ASP A 60 -1.05 3.55 -3.84
N ILE A 61 0.05 3.00 -3.37
CA ILE A 61 0.04 1.84 -2.49
C ILE A 61 0.74 2.14 -1.18
N ALA A 62 0.14 1.70 -0.09
CA ALA A 62 0.80 1.63 1.22
C ALA A 62 0.69 0.21 1.74
N ILE A 63 1.65 -0.20 2.54
CA ILE A 63 1.66 -1.53 3.17
C ILE A 63 1.88 -1.35 4.66
N ILE A 64 0.97 -1.89 5.45
CA ILE A 64 1.16 -1.99 6.90
C ILE A 64 1.09 -3.46 7.31
N THR A 65 1.75 -3.79 8.37
CA THR A 65 1.71 -5.12 8.94
C THR A 65 1.26 -5.05 10.39
N PHE A 66 0.58 -6.08 10.87
CA PHE A 66 0.21 -6.19 12.27
C PHE A 66 0.56 -7.60 12.75
N GLY A 67 1.68 -7.69 13.39
CA GLY A 67 2.17 -8.91 14.02
C GLY A 67 2.29 -8.69 15.51
N SER A 68 3.51 -8.39 15.99
CA SER A 68 3.70 -8.01 17.39
C SER A 68 3.22 -6.58 17.64
N LYS A 69 3.28 -5.76 16.62
CA LYS A 69 2.84 -4.37 16.65
C LYS A 69 2.43 -3.98 15.24
N VAL A 70 1.84 -2.80 15.12
CA VAL A 70 1.51 -2.27 13.80
C VAL A 70 2.72 -1.52 13.27
N ASP A 71 3.16 -1.89 12.08
CA ASP A 71 4.27 -1.22 11.39
C ASP A 71 3.82 -0.72 10.03
N ILE A 72 4.27 0.47 9.67
CA ILE A 72 4.12 0.97 8.31
C ILE A 72 5.36 0.52 7.55
N VAL A 73 5.21 -0.55 6.76
CA VAL A 73 6.32 -1.11 6.00
C VAL A 73 6.62 -0.26 4.78
N MET A 74 5.58 0.25 4.15
CA MET A 74 5.71 1.13 3.00
C MET A 74 4.62 2.19 3.06
N PRO A 75 4.97 3.48 3.24
CA PRO A 75 3.98 4.54 3.23
C PRO A 75 3.43 4.74 1.83
N PHE A 76 2.31 5.45 1.71
CA PHE A 76 1.72 5.73 0.42
C PHE A 76 2.72 6.40 -0.51
N GLY A 77 2.75 5.92 -1.72
CA GLY A 77 3.57 6.47 -2.78
C GLY A 77 3.17 5.87 -4.11
N LYS A 78 3.67 6.46 -5.17
CA LYS A 78 3.41 5.93 -6.50
C LYS A 78 4.24 4.68 -6.75
N ILE A 79 3.72 3.83 -7.61
CA ILE A 79 4.36 2.57 -7.98
C ILE A 79 5.39 2.85 -9.07
N SER A 80 6.61 2.36 -8.87
CA SER A 80 7.67 2.45 -9.85
C SER A 80 7.95 1.07 -10.44
N LYS A 81 8.21 1.00 -11.73
CA LYS A 81 8.58 -0.25 -12.39
C LYS A 81 9.82 -0.88 -11.80
N GLU A 82 10.78 -0.04 -11.41
CA GLU A 82 12.07 -0.52 -10.93
C GLU A 82 12.07 -0.85 -9.44
N LYS A 83 11.14 -0.28 -8.69
CA LYS A 83 11.13 -0.47 -7.25
C LYS A 83 10.47 -1.78 -6.89
N GLY A 84 11.22 -2.64 -6.22
CA GLY A 84 10.69 -3.89 -5.71
C GLY A 84 9.89 -3.68 -4.43
N LEU A 85 9.11 -4.69 -4.08
CA LEU A 85 8.38 -4.71 -2.82
C LEU A 85 9.26 -5.26 -1.71
N PRO A 86 9.07 -4.78 -0.48
CA PRO A 86 9.75 -5.40 0.66
C PRO A 86 9.21 -6.80 0.89
N GLU A 87 10.05 -7.68 1.38
CA GLU A 87 9.62 -9.00 1.81
C GLU A 87 8.89 -8.89 3.15
N ILE A 88 7.69 -9.46 3.21
CA ILE A 88 6.91 -9.47 4.44
C ILE A 88 7.29 -10.70 5.25
N LYS A 89 7.61 -10.50 6.52
CA LYS A 89 8.03 -11.58 7.43
C LYS A 89 7.02 -11.78 8.54
N ALA A 90 6.80 -13.02 8.91
CA ALA A 90 5.91 -13.33 10.00
C ALA A 90 6.58 -13.04 11.35
N SER A 91 5.76 -12.69 12.33
CA SER A 91 6.17 -12.45 13.70
C SER A 91 5.77 -13.66 14.55
N THR A 92 6.29 -13.75 15.77
CA THR A 92 5.94 -14.85 16.66
C THR A 92 4.92 -14.47 17.74
N THR A 93 4.34 -13.27 17.65
CA THR A 93 3.48 -12.74 18.71
C THR A 93 2.03 -12.62 18.27
N LEU A 94 1.18 -12.16 19.21
CA LEU A 94 -0.25 -12.00 18.96
C LEU A 94 -0.52 -10.87 17.95
N THR A 95 -1.66 -11.00 17.28
CA THR A 95 -2.04 -10.07 16.20
C THR A 95 -2.92 -8.95 16.72
N PRO A 96 -2.51 -7.66 16.65
CA PRO A 96 -3.36 -6.53 16.98
C PRO A 96 -4.24 -6.13 15.78
N ILE A 97 -5.21 -6.97 15.44
CA ILE A 97 -6.03 -6.77 14.25
C ILE A 97 -6.77 -5.43 14.27
N GLY A 98 -7.35 -5.06 15.42
CA GLY A 98 -8.09 -3.80 15.54
C GLY A 98 -7.22 -2.59 15.24
N GLU A 99 -6.00 -2.57 15.78
CA GLU A 99 -5.07 -1.48 15.53
C GLU A 99 -4.63 -1.44 14.06
N GLY A 100 -4.45 -2.62 13.46
CA GLY A 100 -4.08 -2.70 12.05
C GLY A 100 -5.14 -2.11 11.14
N VAL A 101 -6.40 -2.45 11.38
CA VAL A 101 -7.51 -1.93 10.59
C VAL A 101 -7.65 -0.42 10.79
N LEU A 102 -7.56 0.05 12.04
CA LEU A 102 -7.67 1.49 12.31
C LEU A 102 -6.55 2.27 11.63
N THR A 103 -5.33 1.78 11.72
CA THR A 103 -4.19 2.43 11.07
C THR A 103 -4.39 2.50 9.56
N ALA A 104 -4.88 1.42 8.94
CA ALA A 104 -5.15 1.42 7.51
C ALA A 104 -6.19 2.47 7.12
N LEU A 105 -7.27 2.57 7.92
CA LEU A 105 -8.32 3.56 7.66
C LEU A 105 -7.80 4.99 7.81
N GLU A 106 -6.99 5.24 8.82
CA GLU A 106 -6.39 6.56 9.02
C GLU A 106 -5.49 6.95 7.85
N LEU A 107 -4.67 6.03 7.37
CA LEU A 107 -3.81 6.28 6.21
C LEU A 107 -4.63 6.57 4.96
N LEU A 108 -5.70 5.81 4.73
CA LEU A 108 -6.57 6.03 3.57
C LEU A 108 -7.26 7.39 3.65
N ASN A 109 -7.76 7.76 4.81
CA ASN A 109 -8.40 9.06 4.99
C ASN A 109 -7.45 10.20 4.75
N ALA A 110 -6.26 10.11 5.31
CA ALA A 110 -5.25 11.15 5.12
C ALA A 110 -4.88 11.30 3.64
N ARG A 111 -4.75 10.18 2.92
CA ARG A 111 -4.42 10.22 1.50
C ARG A 111 -5.54 10.84 0.67
N LYS A 112 -6.79 10.49 0.97
CA LYS A 112 -7.97 11.07 0.31
C LYS A 112 -8.08 12.57 0.55
N GLU A 113 -7.82 13.02 1.76
CA GLU A 113 -7.80 14.45 2.06
C GLU A 113 -6.71 15.17 1.27
N GLY A 114 -5.54 14.56 1.14
CA GLY A 114 -4.49 15.10 0.31
C GLY A 114 -4.93 15.23 -1.15
N TYR A 115 -5.64 14.25 -1.68
CA TYR A 115 -6.17 14.32 -3.04
C TYR A 115 -7.16 15.48 -3.20
N LYS A 116 -8.04 15.66 -2.22
CA LYS A 116 -9.01 16.77 -2.26
C LYS A 116 -8.33 18.12 -2.29
N GLU A 117 -7.32 18.31 -1.46
CA GLU A 117 -6.57 19.56 -1.42
C GLU A 117 -5.92 19.84 -2.76
N MET A 118 -5.59 18.81 -3.47
CA MET A 118 -4.95 18.91 -4.78
C MET A 118 -5.93 18.90 -5.95
N GLY A 119 -7.21 18.72 -5.70
CA GLY A 119 -8.23 18.71 -6.73
C GLY A 119 -8.31 17.41 -7.53
N ILE A 120 -7.81 16.33 -6.97
CA ILE A 120 -7.82 15.02 -7.65
C ILE A 120 -9.09 14.24 -7.35
#